data_37ef619b242d2dfb6376a53c20198f6f
#
_entry.id   37ef619b242d2dfb6376a53c20198f6f
#
_cell.length_a   1.000
_cell.length_b   1.000
_cell.length_c   1.000
_cell.angle_alpha   90.00
_cell.angle_beta   90.00
_cell.angle_gamma   90.00
#
_symmetry.space_group_name_H-M   'P 1'
#
loop_
_entity.id
_entity.type
_entity.pdbx_description
1 polymer ?
#
loop_
_entity_poly.entity_id
_entity_poly.type
_entity_poly.pdbx_seq_one_letter_code
_entity_poly.pdbx_strand_id
1 'polypeptide(L)'
;FVCHIRENTTKTCIRFNAVKPGGIIFYDAIVLLGTPRVNQTEKELRVIGYRIDNTIYWIATNRYDLSAEEIATVYKLRWNIEIFFGWWKRHLKVYHLIARSKRGLLAQILGGLITYLLLAIYCHEHYKEKVSIKRVRELRIKIQNEARNLENNIPNPTCQQTGLDNLKEQQCRSFAIT
;
A
#
# COMPACT_ATOMS: atom_id res chain seq x y z
N PHE A 1 -3.74 20.27 3.80
CA PHE A 1 -4.54 19.28 3.10
C PHE A 1 -4.84 19.70 1.65
N VAL A 2 -5.21 18.72 0.80
CA VAL A 2 -5.73 18.91 -0.55
C VAL A 2 -6.88 17.93 -0.71
N CYS A 3 -8.10 18.40 -0.93
CA CYS A 3 -9.27 17.55 -1.05
C CYS A 3 -10.18 17.97 -2.22
N HIS A 4 -10.87 17.00 -2.81
CA HIS A 4 -11.87 17.25 -3.84
C HIS A 4 -13.17 17.72 -3.20
N ILE A 5 -13.80 18.70 -3.81
CA ILE A 5 -15.14 19.19 -3.45
C ILE A 5 -16.09 19.00 -4.63
N ARG A 6 -17.37 18.89 -4.35
CA ARG A 6 -18.40 18.79 -5.40
C ARG A 6 -18.52 20.11 -6.15
N GLU A 7 -18.83 20.05 -7.43
CA GLU A 7 -19.01 21.22 -8.26
C GLU A 7 -20.09 22.17 -7.73
N ASN A 8 -21.18 21.60 -7.24
CA ASN A 8 -22.32 22.34 -6.68
C ASN A 8 -22.10 22.86 -5.24
N THR A 9 -20.91 22.69 -4.66
CA THR A 9 -20.60 23.26 -3.35
C THR A 9 -20.65 24.78 -3.45
N THR A 10 -21.42 25.44 -2.58
CA THR A 10 -21.49 26.90 -2.52
C THR A 10 -20.14 27.48 -2.14
N LYS A 11 -19.67 28.46 -2.92
CA LYS A 11 -18.37 29.12 -2.78
C LYS A 11 -18.62 30.62 -2.67
N THR A 12 -18.47 31.17 -1.47
CA THR A 12 -18.53 32.63 -1.28
C THR A 12 -17.13 33.18 -1.50
N CYS A 13 -16.88 33.79 -2.64
CA CYS A 13 -15.58 34.31 -3.02
C CYS A 13 -15.21 35.54 -2.19
N ILE A 14 -13.98 35.50 -1.63
CA ILE A 14 -13.37 36.62 -0.91
C ILE A 14 -12.40 37.35 -1.84
N ARG A 15 -11.53 36.57 -2.52
CA ARG A 15 -10.49 37.10 -3.40
C ARG A 15 -10.17 36.13 -4.52
N PHE A 16 -10.09 36.64 -5.75
CA PHE A 16 -9.57 35.89 -6.90
C PHE A 16 -8.07 36.00 -7.00
N ASN A 17 -7.43 34.92 -7.35
CA ASN A 17 -6.02 34.90 -7.76
C ASN A 17 -5.94 34.96 -9.29
N ALA A 18 -4.80 35.45 -9.79
CA ALA A 18 -4.57 35.50 -11.24
C ALA A 18 -4.42 34.08 -11.81
N VAL A 19 -5.17 33.79 -12.86
CA VAL A 19 -5.11 32.53 -13.59
C VAL A 19 -4.53 32.79 -14.97
N LYS A 20 -3.61 31.94 -15.42
CA LYS A 20 -3.01 32.04 -16.75
C LYS A 20 -4.06 31.68 -17.82
N PRO A 21 -4.34 32.56 -18.81
CA PRO A 21 -5.27 32.23 -19.87
C PRO A 21 -4.76 31.07 -20.72
N GLY A 22 -5.65 30.16 -21.10
CA GLY A 22 -5.31 28.99 -21.92
C GLY A 22 -4.69 27.81 -21.18
N GLY A 23 -4.50 27.90 -19.86
CA GLY A 23 -4.02 26.79 -19.04
C GLY A 23 -5.14 25.79 -18.67
N ILE A 24 -4.75 24.71 -17.99
CA ILE A 24 -5.69 23.71 -17.45
C ILE A 24 -6.49 24.27 -16.27
N ILE A 25 -5.96 25.27 -15.56
CA ILE A 25 -6.61 25.95 -14.44
C ILE A 25 -7.53 27.03 -15.00
N PHE A 26 -8.80 27.01 -14.60
CA PHE A 26 -9.77 28.04 -15.00
C PHE A 26 -10.30 28.84 -13.80
N TYR A 27 -10.05 28.39 -12.58
CA TYR A 27 -10.51 29.06 -11.36
C TYR A 27 -9.45 28.90 -10.26
N ASP A 28 -9.15 30.00 -9.58
CA ASP A 28 -8.32 30.05 -8.38
C ASP A 28 -8.79 31.20 -7.51
N ALA A 29 -9.33 30.89 -6.33
CA ALA A 29 -9.84 31.91 -5.42
C ALA A 29 -9.75 31.48 -3.96
N ILE A 30 -9.72 32.47 -3.09
CA ILE A 30 -9.91 32.29 -1.66
C ILE A 30 -11.39 32.46 -1.38
N VAL A 31 -12.00 31.47 -0.74
CA VAL A 31 -13.44 31.38 -0.53
C VAL A 31 -13.81 30.89 0.86
N LEU A 32 -15.03 31.18 1.29
CA LEU A 32 -15.70 30.44 2.35
C LEU A 32 -16.60 29.40 1.70
N LEU A 33 -16.47 28.14 2.11
CA LEU A 33 -17.27 27.04 1.58
C LEU A 33 -18.55 26.84 2.40
N GLY A 34 -19.63 26.50 1.71
CA GLY A 34 -20.93 26.25 2.33
C GLY A 34 -21.89 27.42 2.24
N THR A 35 -23.11 27.17 2.66
CA THR A 35 -24.22 28.17 2.62
C THR A 35 -24.08 29.11 3.79
N PRO A 36 -24.10 30.45 3.54
CA PRO A 36 -24.03 31.44 4.61
C PRO A 36 -25.09 31.18 5.69
N ARG A 37 -24.73 31.35 6.94
CA ARG A 37 -25.60 31.19 8.13
C ARG A 37 -26.13 29.78 8.40
N VAL A 38 -25.79 28.79 7.55
CA VAL A 38 -26.22 27.40 7.73
C VAL A 38 -25.04 26.48 8.04
N ASN A 39 -24.08 26.39 7.12
CA ASN A 39 -22.93 25.47 7.21
C ASN A 39 -21.67 26.04 6.58
N GLN A 40 -21.53 27.37 6.55
CA GLN A 40 -20.37 28.04 6.00
C GLN A 40 -19.13 27.77 6.88
N THR A 41 -17.98 27.56 6.23
CA THR A 41 -16.71 27.42 6.93
C THR A 41 -16.29 28.72 7.63
N GLU A 42 -15.77 28.61 8.85
CA GLU A 42 -15.24 29.78 9.57
C GLU A 42 -13.90 30.27 8.98
N LYS A 43 -13.14 29.34 8.44
CA LYS A 43 -11.81 29.62 7.87
C LYS A 43 -11.88 29.71 6.36
N GLU A 44 -11.12 30.66 5.86
CA GLU A 44 -10.88 30.82 4.43
C GLU A 44 -10.14 29.61 3.87
N LEU A 45 -10.56 29.18 2.70
CA LEU A 45 -9.92 28.09 1.95
C LEU A 45 -9.64 28.56 0.54
N ARG A 46 -8.54 28.09 -0.02
CA ARG A 46 -8.25 28.28 -1.44
C ARG A 46 -8.95 27.20 -2.24
N VAL A 47 -9.69 27.59 -3.25
CA VAL A 47 -10.36 26.67 -4.16
C VAL A 47 -9.81 26.85 -5.56
N ILE A 48 -9.45 25.74 -6.17
CA ILE A 48 -8.87 25.66 -7.51
C ILE A 48 -9.81 24.80 -8.37
N GLY A 49 -10.21 25.36 -9.51
CA GLY A 49 -10.94 24.65 -10.56
C GLY A 49 -10.01 24.38 -11.74
N TYR A 50 -9.90 23.12 -12.15
CA TYR A 50 -9.10 22.76 -13.32
C TYR A 50 -9.80 21.71 -14.16
N ARG A 51 -9.39 21.63 -15.43
CA ARG A 51 -9.93 20.68 -16.39
C ARG A 51 -8.85 19.79 -16.94
N ILE A 52 -9.12 18.47 -16.94
CA ILE A 52 -8.32 17.49 -17.66
C ILE A 52 -9.27 16.77 -18.64
N ASP A 53 -8.95 16.83 -19.90
CA ASP A 53 -9.82 16.38 -20.98
C ASP A 53 -11.22 17.04 -20.84
N ASN A 54 -12.27 16.24 -20.70
CA ASN A 54 -13.63 16.73 -20.50
C ASN A 54 -14.10 16.72 -19.05
N THR A 55 -13.22 16.41 -18.10
CA THR A 55 -13.57 16.30 -16.69
C THR A 55 -13.12 17.53 -15.91
N ILE A 56 -14.05 18.11 -15.16
CA ILE A 56 -13.80 19.26 -14.29
C ILE A 56 -13.56 18.76 -12.87
N TYR A 57 -12.51 19.28 -12.26
CA TYR A 57 -12.14 19.01 -10.89
C TYR A 57 -12.14 20.28 -10.06
N TRP A 58 -12.72 20.20 -8.86
CA TRP A 58 -12.72 21.26 -7.88
C TRP A 58 -11.98 20.82 -6.64
N ILE A 59 -10.94 21.54 -6.26
CA ILE A 59 -10.09 21.22 -5.11
C ILE A 59 -10.13 22.35 -4.10
N ALA A 60 -10.35 21.99 -2.83
CA ALA A 60 -10.14 22.88 -1.70
C ALA A 60 -8.84 22.53 -0.97
N THR A 61 -8.12 23.57 -0.55
CA THR A 61 -6.84 23.41 0.14
C THR A 61 -6.59 24.55 1.13
N ASN A 62 -5.74 24.30 2.10
CA ASN A 62 -5.17 25.32 2.98
C ASN A 62 -3.70 25.63 2.63
N ARG A 63 -3.25 25.21 1.43
CA ARG A 63 -1.90 25.50 0.92
C ARG A 63 -1.96 26.75 0.05
N TYR A 64 -1.36 27.83 0.56
CA TYR A 64 -1.25 29.10 -0.12
C TYR A 64 0.13 29.33 -0.73
N ASP A 65 1.08 28.49 -0.34
CA ASP A 65 2.49 28.49 -0.71
C ASP A 65 2.79 27.82 -2.06
N LEU A 66 1.86 26.98 -2.53
CA LEU A 66 2.01 26.24 -3.81
C LEU A 66 1.24 26.95 -4.93
N SER A 67 1.72 26.81 -6.17
CA SER A 67 0.99 27.23 -7.36
C SER A 67 -0.27 26.37 -7.57
N ALA A 68 -1.21 26.87 -8.37
CA ALA A 68 -2.43 26.12 -8.69
C ALA A 68 -2.13 24.82 -9.45
N GLU A 69 -1.14 24.85 -10.32
CA GLU A 69 -0.67 23.71 -11.10
C GLU A 69 -0.01 22.64 -10.22
N GLU A 70 0.79 23.05 -9.22
CA GLU A 70 1.38 22.12 -8.27
C GLU A 70 0.29 21.44 -7.43
N ILE A 71 -0.71 22.18 -6.95
CA ILE A 71 -1.83 21.62 -6.18
C ILE A 71 -2.63 20.64 -7.05
N ALA A 72 -2.91 20.95 -8.30
CA ALA A 72 -3.58 20.03 -9.24
C ALA A 72 -2.75 18.75 -9.44
N THR A 73 -1.43 18.87 -9.54
CA THR A 73 -0.50 17.75 -9.66
C THR A 73 -0.50 16.89 -8.39
N VAL A 74 -0.42 17.49 -7.21
CA VAL A 74 -0.50 16.77 -5.91
C VAL A 74 -1.81 15.99 -5.82
N TYR A 75 -2.93 16.60 -6.22
CA TYR A 75 -4.21 15.88 -6.21
C TYR A 75 -4.23 14.72 -7.22
N LYS A 76 -3.68 14.89 -8.41
CA LYS A 76 -3.55 13.81 -9.40
C LYS A 76 -2.71 12.65 -8.87
N LEU A 77 -1.62 12.94 -8.16
CA LEU A 77 -0.78 11.92 -7.54
C LEU A 77 -1.50 11.11 -6.44
N ARG A 78 -2.53 11.68 -5.79
CA ARG A 78 -3.37 10.96 -4.83
C ARG A 78 -3.97 9.68 -5.44
N TRP A 79 -4.34 9.70 -6.71
CA TRP A 79 -4.89 8.55 -7.41
C TRP A 79 -3.91 7.37 -7.47
N ASN A 80 -2.62 7.65 -7.45
CA ASN A 80 -1.59 6.60 -7.41
C ASN A 80 -1.67 5.76 -6.12
N ILE A 81 -2.14 6.35 -5.03
CA ILE A 81 -2.36 5.62 -3.75
C ILE A 81 -3.48 4.59 -3.93
N GLU A 82 -4.56 4.95 -4.60
CA GLU A 82 -5.68 4.03 -4.87
C GLU A 82 -5.28 2.92 -5.84
N ILE A 83 -4.53 3.25 -6.89
CA ILE A 83 -3.96 2.27 -7.82
C ILE A 83 -3.03 1.31 -7.07
N PHE A 84 -2.14 1.83 -6.21
CA PHE A 84 -1.23 1.05 -5.40
C PHE A 84 -1.97 0.08 -4.49
N PHE A 85 -2.93 0.56 -3.68
CA PHE A 85 -3.71 -0.30 -2.79
C PHE A 85 -4.59 -1.29 -3.54
N GLY A 86 -5.14 -0.91 -4.69
CA GLY A 86 -5.88 -1.80 -5.56
C GLY A 86 -5.02 -2.93 -6.10
N TRP A 87 -3.79 -2.64 -6.53
CA TRP A 87 -2.80 -3.62 -6.96
C TRP A 87 -2.38 -4.51 -5.79
N TRP A 88 -2.00 -3.90 -4.67
CA TRP A 88 -1.53 -4.56 -3.46
C TRP A 88 -2.55 -5.56 -2.91
N LYS A 89 -3.81 -5.15 -2.78
CA LYS A 89 -4.90 -6.03 -2.34
C LYS A 89 -5.07 -7.24 -3.26
N ARG A 90 -5.08 -7.03 -4.57
CA ARG A 90 -5.32 -8.10 -5.57
C ARG A 90 -4.18 -9.09 -5.67
N HIS A 91 -2.95 -8.64 -5.58
CA HIS A 91 -1.78 -9.48 -5.90
C HIS A 91 -1.08 -10.06 -4.67
N LEU A 92 -1.09 -9.36 -3.54
CA LEU A 92 -0.55 -9.89 -2.28
C LEU A 92 -1.63 -10.53 -1.40
N LYS A 93 -2.86 -10.66 -1.91
CA LYS A 93 -4.01 -11.28 -1.22
C LYS A 93 -4.27 -10.73 0.19
N VAL A 94 -3.93 -9.47 0.44
CA VAL A 94 -4.05 -8.83 1.74
C VAL A 94 -5.51 -8.59 2.16
N TYR A 95 -6.46 -8.75 1.25
CA TYR A 95 -7.89 -8.71 1.57
C TYR A 95 -8.37 -9.93 2.38
N HIS A 96 -7.63 -11.03 2.41
CA HIS A 96 -7.87 -12.14 3.34
C HIS A 96 -7.15 -11.86 4.66
N LEU A 97 -7.77 -11.04 5.49
CA LEU A 97 -7.25 -10.75 6.81
C LEU A 97 -7.54 -11.95 7.73
N ILE A 98 -6.51 -12.74 7.97
CA ILE A 98 -6.58 -13.94 8.83
C ILE A 98 -6.57 -13.53 10.31
N ALA A 99 -5.87 -12.44 10.62
CA ALA A 99 -5.70 -11.97 11.98
C ALA A 99 -6.98 -11.31 12.52
N ARG A 100 -7.42 -11.74 13.70
CA ARG A 100 -8.57 -11.18 14.42
C ARG A 100 -8.19 -10.11 15.45
N SER A 101 -6.91 -9.95 15.77
CA SER A 101 -6.42 -8.95 16.72
C SER A 101 -5.84 -7.72 15.99
N LYS A 102 -5.91 -6.57 16.63
CA LYS A 102 -5.33 -5.31 16.09
C LYS A 102 -3.83 -5.46 15.78
N ARG A 103 -3.07 -6.13 16.67
CA ARG A 103 -1.63 -6.36 16.47
C ARG A 103 -1.36 -7.30 15.30
N GLY A 104 -2.10 -8.39 15.21
CA GLY A 104 -1.99 -9.34 14.10
C GLY A 104 -2.36 -8.70 12.76
N LEU A 105 -3.43 -7.89 12.72
CA LEU A 105 -3.81 -7.14 11.54
C LEU A 105 -2.70 -6.18 11.08
N LEU A 106 -2.12 -5.43 12.02
CA LEU A 106 -1.02 -4.52 11.74
C LEU A 106 0.21 -5.28 11.22
N ALA A 107 0.58 -6.39 11.84
CA ALA A 107 1.68 -7.24 11.39
C ALA A 107 1.44 -7.77 9.97
N GLN A 108 0.23 -8.21 9.64
CA GLN A 108 -0.13 -8.70 8.31
C GLN A 108 -0.05 -7.57 7.26
N ILE A 109 -0.53 -6.37 7.58
CA ILE A 109 -0.43 -5.20 6.68
C ILE A 109 1.03 -4.80 6.47
N LEU A 110 1.81 -4.66 7.54
CA LEU A 110 3.22 -4.30 7.45
C LEU A 110 4.04 -5.36 6.71
N GLY A 111 3.79 -6.65 6.97
CA GLY A 111 4.41 -7.75 6.23
C GLY A 111 4.13 -7.67 4.73
N GLY A 112 2.89 -7.38 4.34
CA GLY A 112 2.53 -7.16 2.94
C GLY A 112 3.23 -5.96 2.30
N LEU A 113 3.37 -4.84 3.03
CA LEU A 113 4.09 -3.66 2.55
C LEU A 113 5.59 -3.94 2.39
N ILE A 114 6.21 -4.61 3.35
CA ILE A 114 7.62 -5.03 3.28
C ILE A 114 7.83 -5.93 2.07
N THR A 115 6.98 -6.93 1.87
CA THR A 115 7.03 -7.82 0.70
C THR A 115 6.96 -7.03 -0.61
N TYR A 116 6.04 -6.06 -0.71
CA TYR A 116 5.95 -5.20 -1.89
C TYR A 116 7.24 -4.40 -2.12
N LEU A 117 7.80 -3.80 -1.07
CA LEU A 117 9.04 -3.00 -1.18
C LEU A 117 10.22 -3.86 -1.64
N LEU A 118 10.38 -5.07 -1.07
CA LEU A 118 11.43 -6.00 -1.50
C LEU A 118 11.26 -6.41 -2.96
N LEU A 119 10.03 -6.67 -3.40
CA LEU A 119 9.73 -6.93 -4.81
C LEU A 119 10.05 -5.73 -5.70
N ALA A 120 9.75 -4.51 -5.23
CA ALA A 120 10.02 -3.30 -5.99
C ALA A 120 11.52 -3.06 -6.17
N ILE A 121 12.30 -3.24 -5.11
CA ILE A 121 13.76 -3.15 -5.13
C ILE A 121 14.32 -4.21 -6.10
N TYR A 122 13.92 -5.47 -5.94
CA TYR A 122 14.37 -6.56 -6.79
C TYR A 122 14.06 -6.31 -8.28
N CYS A 123 12.83 -5.90 -8.61
CA CYS A 123 12.47 -5.60 -9.99
C CYS A 123 13.26 -4.41 -10.56
N HIS A 124 13.48 -3.39 -9.74
CA HIS A 124 14.24 -2.22 -10.16
C HIS A 124 15.72 -2.55 -10.40
N GLU A 125 16.35 -3.31 -9.50
CA GLU A 125 17.77 -3.65 -9.61
C GLU A 125 18.06 -4.61 -10.76
N HIS A 126 17.28 -5.67 -10.89
CA HIS A 126 17.55 -6.75 -11.85
C HIS A 126 16.94 -6.51 -13.23
N TYR A 127 15.81 -5.80 -13.33
CA TYR A 127 15.09 -5.65 -14.59
C TYR A 127 14.91 -4.19 -15.02
N LYS A 128 15.23 -3.21 -14.16
CA LYS A 128 14.97 -1.77 -14.38
C LYS A 128 13.48 -1.47 -14.67
N GLU A 129 12.57 -2.29 -14.18
CA GLU A 129 11.13 -2.24 -14.40
C GLU A 129 10.37 -2.00 -13.10
N LYS A 130 9.13 -1.50 -13.22
CA LYS A 130 8.19 -1.45 -12.10
C LYS A 130 7.70 -2.87 -11.79
N VAL A 131 7.25 -3.08 -10.54
CA VAL A 131 6.64 -4.35 -10.10
C VAL A 131 5.48 -4.72 -11.03
N SER A 132 5.56 -5.88 -11.65
CA SER A 132 4.52 -6.44 -12.50
C SER A 132 4.10 -7.83 -12.00
N ILE A 133 2.87 -8.26 -12.34
CA ILE A 133 2.36 -9.59 -11.97
C ILE A 133 3.25 -10.70 -12.54
N LYS A 134 3.77 -10.50 -13.75
CA LYS A 134 4.68 -11.43 -14.39
C LYS A 134 5.92 -11.66 -13.53
N ARG A 135 6.57 -10.59 -13.08
CA ARG A 135 7.78 -10.65 -12.23
C ARG A 135 7.51 -11.27 -10.87
N VAL A 136 6.37 -10.96 -10.27
CA VAL A 136 5.95 -11.58 -8.99
C VAL A 136 5.79 -13.11 -9.14
N ARG A 137 5.19 -13.58 -10.24
CA ARG A 137 5.06 -15.01 -10.51
C ARG A 137 6.40 -15.69 -10.76
N GLU A 138 7.26 -15.10 -11.58
CA GLU A 138 8.61 -15.61 -11.85
C GLU A 138 9.44 -15.73 -10.57
N LEU A 139 9.43 -14.71 -9.73
CA LEU A 139 10.15 -14.73 -8.46
C LEU A 139 9.58 -15.77 -7.50
N ARG A 140 8.26 -15.92 -7.43
CA ARG A 140 7.63 -16.96 -6.61
C ARG A 140 8.07 -18.36 -7.03
N ILE A 141 8.12 -18.64 -8.33
CA ILE A 141 8.58 -19.94 -8.86
C ILE A 141 10.04 -20.16 -8.49
N LYS A 142 10.90 -19.14 -8.65
CA LYS A 142 12.31 -19.22 -8.24
C LYS A 142 12.47 -19.58 -6.77
N ILE A 143 11.80 -18.84 -5.86
CA ILE A 143 11.87 -19.08 -4.42
C ILE A 143 11.38 -20.50 -4.08
N GLN A 144 10.28 -20.96 -4.71
CA GLN A 144 9.77 -22.31 -4.48
C GLN A 144 10.75 -23.39 -4.94
N ASN A 145 11.43 -23.19 -6.08
CA ASN A 145 12.42 -24.13 -6.58
C ASN A 145 13.68 -24.18 -5.69
N GLU A 146 14.15 -23.02 -5.24
CA GLU A 146 15.28 -22.92 -4.32
C GLU A 146 14.95 -23.58 -2.97
N ALA A 147 13.77 -23.34 -2.42
CA ALA A 147 13.33 -23.98 -1.18
C ALA A 147 13.31 -25.52 -1.30
N ARG A 148 12.77 -26.06 -2.40
CA ARG A 148 12.78 -27.51 -2.67
C ARG A 148 14.19 -28.07 -2.78
N ASN A 149 15.10 -27.35 -3.44
CA ASN A 149 16.50 -27.77 -3.56
C ASN A 149 17.20 -27.78 -2.19
N LEU A 150 16.90 -26.83 -1.32
CA LEU A 150 17.39 -26.79 0.05
C LEU A 150 16.88 -28.00 0.87
N GLU A 151 15.57 -28.29 0.78
CA GLU A 151 14.97 -29.47 1.45
C GLU A 151 15.61 -30.79 0.99
N ASN A 152 15.89 -30.94 -0.30
CA ASN A 152 16.52 -32.13 -0.85
C ASN A 152 17.99 -32.25 -0.47
N ASN A 153 18.67 -31.18 -0.12
CA ASN A 153 20.06 -31.14 0.27
C ASN A 153 20.29 -31.22 1.80
N ILE A 154 19.23 -31.18 2.60
CA ILE A 154 19.32 -31.43 4.04
C ILE A 154 19.46 -32.95 4.19
N PRO A 155 20.63 -33.48 4.65
CA PRO A 155 20.76 -34.91 4.93
C PRO A 155 19.68 -35.25 5.96
N ASN A 156 18.83 -36.24 5.64
CA ASN A 156 17.88 -36.78 6.60
C ASN A 156 18.66 -37.09 7.88
N PRO A 157 18.25 -36.55 9.03
CA PRO A 157 18.82 -37.05 10.28
C PRO A 157 18.41 -38.53 10.36
N THR A 158 19.28 -39.39 9.90
CA THR A 158 19.15 -40.81 10.12
C THR A 158 19.05 -40.96 11.64
N CYS A 159 17.83 -41.23 12.10
CA CYS A 159 17.61 -41.59 13.48
C CYS A 159 18.53 -42.81 13.76
N GLN A 160 19.70 -42.54 14.33
CA GLN A 160 20.50 -43.57 14.90
C GLN A 160 19.74 -44.07 16.12
N GLN A 161 18.78 -44.95 15.83
CA GLN A 161 18.21 -45.87 16.80
C GLN A 161 19.26 -46.97 17.05
N THR A 162 20.39 -46.60 17.61
CA THR A 162 21.41 -47.53 18.07
C THR A 162 21.82 -47.07 19.46
N GLY A 163 21.21 -47.61 20.45
CA GLY A 163 21.68 -47.47 21.84
C GLY A 163 20.65 -47.70 22.94
N LEU A 164 19.35 -47.54 22.67
CA LEU A 164 18.34 -47.65 23.74
C LEU A 164 17.66 -49.04 23.83
N ASP A 165 17.69 -49.82 22.75
CA ASP A 165 17.10 -51.18 22.79
C ASP A 165 18.04 -52.18 23.48
N ASN A 166 19.36 -52.01 23.46
CA ASN A 166 20.30 -52.85 24.18
C ASN A 166 20.29 -52.68 25.71
N LEU A 167 19.80 -51.53 26.21
CA LEU A 167 19.65 -51.29 27.65
C LEU A 167 18.36 -51.89 28.25
N LYS A 168 17.32 -52.03 27.46
CA LYS A 168 16.07 -52.67 27.89
C LYS A 168 16.15 -54.19 27.89
N GLU A 169 16.92 -54.82 26.97
CA GLU A 169 17.13 -56.29 27.01
C GLU A 169 18.04 -56.73 28.14
N GLN A 170 19.00 -55.93 28.57
CA GLN A 170 19.81 -56.27 29.75
C GLN A 170 19.09 -56.12 31.08
N GLN A 171 18.10 -55.19 31.20
CA GLN A 171 17.30 -55.08 32.41
C GLN A 171 16.25 -56.17 32.54
N CYS A 172 15.72 -56.72 31.43
CA CYS A 172 14.77 -57.86 31.51
C CYS A 172 15.41 -59.21 31.88
N ARG A 173 16.72 -59.39 31.66
CA ARG A 173 17.45 -60.63 32.01
C ARG A 173 17.86 -60.72 33.48
N SER A 174 17.92 -59.59 34.19
CA SER A 174 18.28 -59.57 35.60
C SER A 174 17.11 -59.83 36.58
N PHE A 175 15.86 -59.83 36.09
CA PHE A 175 14.67 -60.12 36.92
C PHE A 175 14.10 -61.55 36.78
N ALA A 176 14.75 -62.41 36.03
CA ALA A 176 14.30 -63.78 35.79
C ALA A 176 15.10 -64.86 36.59
N ILE A 177 15.94 -64.46 37.57
CA ILE A 177 16.65 -65.42 38.47
C ILE A 177 16.47 -64.84 39.89
N THR A 178 15.33 -65.08 40.49
CA THR A 178 15.14 -65.32 41.93
C THR A 178 13.79 -66.00 42.14
#